data_df8bfeeee77c6e18a08c36c1bda8a4c2
#
_entry.id   df8bfeeee77c6e18a08c36c1bda8a4c2
#
_cell.length_a   1.000
_cell.length_b   1.000
_cell.length_c   1.000
_cell.angle_alpha   90.00
_cell.angle_beta   90.00
_cell.angle_gamma   90.00
#
_symmetry.space_group_name_H-M   'P 1'
#
loop_
_entity.id
_entity.type
_entity.pdbx_description
1 polymer ?
#
loop_
_entity_poly.entity_id
_entity_poly.type
_entity_poly.pdbx_seq_one_letter_code
_entity_poly.pdbx_strand_id
1 'polypeptide(L)'
;MNPERAQRLGEFLRARRIELDLSARQVARTVGVRDSTIMRLERGAYAAPAADKLARIAGALELDLADVFALAGYVVPNSLPALPHYLKVRYPELADNAIGELHEHLNQLISTDSAEVAAP
;
A
#
# COMPACT_ATOMS: atom_id res chain seq x y z
N MET A 1 -12.62 -5.57 -4.34
CA MET A 1 -11.26 -6.11 -4.08
C MET A 1 -11.32 -7.61 -4.16
N ASN A 2 -10.38 -8.27 -4.86
CA ASN A 2 -10.39 -9.73 -4.91
C ASN A 2 -9.85 -10.32 -3.60
N PRO A 3 -10.13 -11.62 -3.31
CA PRO A 3 -9.73 -12.24 -2.04
C PRO A 3 -8.22 -12.24 -1.81
N GLU A 4 -7.43 -12.42 -2.84
CA GLU A 4 -5.97 -12.43 -2.74
C GLU A 4 -5.43 -11.07 -2.32
N ARG A 5 -5.96 -10.01 -2.91
CA ARG A 5 -5.58 -8.63 -2.58
C ARG A 5 -6.01 -8.27 -1.16
N ALA A 6 -7.21 -8.68 -0.76
CA ALA A 6 -7.71 -8.46 0.58
C ALA A 6 -6.82 -9.15 1.62
N GLN A 7 -6.34 -10.34 1.32
CA GLN A 7 -5.46 -11.08 2.19
C GLN A 7 -4.09 -10.40 2.32
N ARG A 8 -3.52 -9.93 1.23
CA ARG A 8 -2.24 -9.21 1.23
C ARG A 8 -2.33 -7.92 2.05
N LEU A 9 -3.40 -7.16 1.86
CA LEU A 9 -3.62 -5.95 2.63
C LEU A 9 -3.73 -6.27 4.12
N GLY A 10 -4.52 -7.29 4.46
CA GLY A 10 -4.71 -7.70 5.85
C GLY A 10 -3.41 -8.13 6.52
N GLU A 11 -2.60 -8.92 5.84
CA GLU A 11 -1.29 -9.36 6.35
C GLU A 11 -0.34 -8.18 6.56
N PHE A 12 -0.31 -7.25 5.63
CA PHE A 12 0.51 -6.05 5.71
C PHE A 12 0.14 -5.19 6.92
N LEU A 13 -1.16 -4.96 7.12
CA LEU A 13 -1.64 -4.17 8.25
C LEU A 13 -1.37 -4.87 9.58
N ARG A 14 -1.59 -6.17 9.64
CA ARG A 14 -1.33 -6.95 10.84
C ARG A 14 0.14 -6.95 11.23
N ALA A 15 1.03 -7.17 10.26
CA ALA A 15 2.47 -7.16 10.50
C ALA A 15 2.93 -5.84 11.10
N ARG A 16 2.43 -4.73 10.56
CA ARG A 16 2.78 -3.40 11.07
C ARG A 16 2.23 -3.18 12.49
N ARG A 17 1.00 -3.62 12.73
CA ARG A 17 0.40 -3.52 14.06
C ARG A 17 1.25 -4.24 15.10
N ILE A 18 1.71 -5.44 14.78
CA ILE A 18 2.55 -6.24 15.66
C ILE A 18 3.91 -5.57 15.88
N GLU A 19 4.51 -5.01 14.83
CA GLU A 19 5.76 -4.25 14.97
C GLU A 19 5.63 -3.09 15.96
N LEU A 20 4.49 -2.41 15.96
CA LEU A 20 4.22 -1.28 16.84
C LEU A 20 3.75 -1.72 18.24
N ASP A 21 3.66 -3.02 18.48
CA ASP A 21 3.18 -3.60 19.74
C ASP A 21 1.77 -3.09 20.12
N LEU A 22 0.90 -2.98 19.11
CA LEU A 22 -0.48 -2.56 19.30
C LEU A 22 -1.42 -3.74 19.19
N SER A 23 -2.48 -3.73 20.02
CA SER A 23 -3.57 -4.70 19.85
C SER A 23 -4.55 -4.22 18.79
N ALA A 24 -5.31 -5.14 18.22
CA ALA A 24 -6.39 -4.80 17.28
C ALA A 24 -7.39 -3.84 17.95
N ARG A 25 -7.65 -4.02 19.23
CA ARG A 25 -8.54 -3.17 20.00
C ARG A 25 -8.02 -1.74 20.11
N GLN A 26 -6.72 -1.57 20.34
CA GLN A 26 -6.08 -0.25 20.41
C GLN A 26 -6.19 0.48 19.07
N VAL A 27 -5.91 -0.20 17.96
CA VAL A 27 -6.03 0.37 16.62
C VAL A 27 -7.49 0.74 16.34
N ALA A 28 -8.42 -0.15 16.65
CA ALA A 28 -9.84 0.10 16.45
C ALA A 28 -10.32 1.34 17.21
N ARG A 29 -9.86 1.50 18.44
CA ARG A 29 -10.21 2.65 19.28
C ARG A 29 -9.68 3.95 18.68
N THR A 30 -8.44 3.95 18.20
CA THR A 30 -7.84 5.12 17.56
C THR A 30 -8.55 5.49 16.26
N VAL A 31 -8.93 4.50 15.48
CA VAL A 31 -9.59 4.69 14.17
C VAL A 31 -11.07 5.04 14.34
N GLY A 32 -11.69 4.63 15.44
CA GLY A 32 -13.11 4.85 15.68
C GLY A 32 -13.99 3.78 15.06
N VAL A 33 -13.51 2.55 15.01
CA VAL A 33 -14.26 1.40 14.52
C VAL A 33 -14.29 0.31 15.60
N ARG A 34 -15.04 -0.76 15.35
CA ARG A 34 -15.06 -1.92 16.24
C ARG A 34 -13.80 -2.75 16.06
N ASP A 35 -13.34 -3.40 17.10
CA ASP A 35 -12.20 -4.29 17.03
C ASP A 35 -12.44 -5.45 16.06
N SER A 36 -13.68 -5.93 15.94
CA SER A 36 -14.03 -6.95 14.94
C SER A 36 -13.79 -6.48 13.50
N THR A 37 -13.93 -5.18 13.24
CA THR A 37 -13.63 -4.61 11.92
C THR A 37 -12.15 -4.75 11.58
N ILE A 38 -11.28 -4.42 12.54
CA ILE A 38 -9.84 -4.56 12.35
C ILE A 38 -9.46 -6.03 12.17
N MET A 39 -10.02 -6.92 12.99
CA MET A 39 -9.73 -8.35 12.91
C MET A 39 -10.16 -8.95 11.55
N ARG A 40 -11.33 -8.56 11.04
CA ARG A 40 -11.80 -9.04 9.73
C ARG A 40 -10.93 -8.50 8.60
N LEU A 41 -10.52 -7.24 8.70
CA LEU A 41 -9.63 -6.64 7.70
C LEU A 41 -8.29 -7.36 7.65
N GLU A 42 -7.70 -7.66 8.81
CA GLU A 42 -6.44 -8.38 8.90
C GLU A 42 -6.52 -9.81 8.36
N ARG A 43 -7.69 -10.43 8.44
CA ARG A 43 -7.90 -11.79 7.92
C ARG A 43 -8.27 -11.82 6.45
N GLY A 44 -8.36 -10.66 5.81
CA GLY A 44 -8.76 -10.59 4.42
C GLY A 44 -10.24 -10.87 4.17
N ALA A 45 -11.07 -10.74 5.22
CA ALA A 45 -12.50 -10.99 5.13
C ALA A 45 -13.30 -9.74 4.77
N TYR A 46 -12.66 -8.62 4.57
CA TYR A 46 -13.31 -7.34 4.26
C TYR A 46 -13.21 -7.07 2.76
N ALA A 47 -14.35 -7.13 2.07
CA ALA A 47 -14.37 -7.09 0.61
C ALA A 47 -13.99 -5.73 0.02
N ALA A 48 -14.40 -4.64 0.66
CA ALA A 48 -14.20 -3.29 0.12
C ALA A 48 -14.13 -2.27 1.25
N PRO A 49 -12.96 -2.15 1.92
CA PRO A 49 -12.82 -1.16 2.98
C PRO A 49 -12.91 0.25 2.38
N ALA A 50 -13.62 1.15 3.06
CA ALA A 50 -13.77 2.52 2.60
C ALA A 50 -12.44 3.26 2.66
N ALA A 51 -12.23 4.17 1.70
CA ALA A 51 -10.97 4.91 1.59
C ALA A 51 -10.67 5.74 2.85
N ASP A 52 -11.68 6.36 3.44
CA ASP A 52 -11.52 7.15 4.65
C ASP A 52 -11.10 6.30 5.86
N LYS A 53 -11.63 5.09 5.96
CA LYS A 53 -11.23 4.15 7.02
C LYS A 53 -9.78 3.71 6.83
N LEU A 54 -9.39 3.37 5.60
CA LEU A 54 -8.01 2.99 5.29
C LEU A 54 -7.05 4.13 5.61
N ALA A 55 -7.42 5.38 5.33
CA ALA A 55 -6.59 6.53 5.64
C ALA A 55 -6.38 6.66 7.15
N ARG A 56 -7.43 6.46 7.95
CA ARG A 56 -7.31 6.52 9.41
C ARG A 56 -6.50 5.36 9.97
N ILE A 57 -6.65 4.17 9.41
CA ILE A 57 -5.86 3.00 9.79
C ILE A 57 -4.39 3.22 9.46
N ALA A 58 -4.09 3.74 8.27
CA ALA A 58 -2.72 4.06 7.88
C ALA A 58 -2.09 5.05 8.86
N GLY A 59 -2.83 6.08 9.25
CA GLY A 59 -2.36 7.05 10.24
C GLY A 59 -2.08 6.42 11.60
N ALA A 60 -2.99 5.56 12.07
CA ALA A 60 -2.84 4.87 13.36
C ALA A 60 -1.65 3.91 13.37
N LEU A 61 -1.31 3.33 12.23
CA LEU A 61 -0.19 2.39 12.09
C LEU A 61 1.09 3.05 11.58
N GLU A 62 1.09 4.36 11.42
CA GLU A 62 2.24 5.12 10.91
C GLU A 62 2.72 4.58 9.57
N LEU A 63 1.77 4.24 8.70
CA LEU A 63 2.04 3.75 7.34
C LEU A 63 1.84 4.86 6.32
N ASP A 64 2.57 4.76 5.22
CA ASP A 64 2.36 5.64 4.08
C ASP A 64 1.00 5.31 3.44
N LEU A 65 0.15 6.32 3.32
CA LEU A 65 -1.19 6.16 2.74
C LEU A 65 -1.14 5.61 1.31
N ALA A 66 -0.14 6.03 0.53
CA ALA A 66 0.02 5.55 -0.84
C ALA A 66 0.23 4.04 -0.89
N ASP A 67 1.01 3.48 0.04
CA ASP A 67 1.26 2.05 0.11
C ASP A 67 -0.01 1.28 0.45
N VAL A 68 -0.78 1.78 1.41
CA VAL A 68 -2.04 1.15 1.82
C VAL A 68 -3.06 1.18 0.67
N PHE A 69 -3.18 2.31 -0.01
CA PHE A 69 -4.10 2.45 -1.14
C PHE A 69 -3.69 1.55 -2.31
N ALA A 70 -2.39 1.44 -2.60
CA ALA A 70 -1.91 0.55 -3.65
C ALA A 70 -2.26 -0.91 -3.36
N LEU A 71 -2.07 -1.36 -2.12
CA LEU A 71 -2.43 -2.72 -1.72
C LEU A 71 -3.93 -2.96 -1.76
N ALA A 72 -4.73 -1.95 -1.43
CA ALA A 72 -6.18 -2.04 -1.50
C ALA A 72 -6.71 -2.01 -2.94
N GLY A 73 -5.87 -1.67 -3.91
CA GLY A 73 -6.25 -1.64 -5.31
C GLY A 73 -7.00 -0.39 -5.74
N TYR A 74 -6.89 0.67 -4.98
CA TYR A 74 -7.47 1.94 -5.40
C TYR A 74 -6.73 2.46 -6.62
N VAL A 75 -7.49 2.86 -7.63
CA VAL A 75 -6.93 3.38 -8.87
C VAL A 75 -6.28 4.73 -8.59
N VAL A 76 -5.01 4.83 -8.99
CA VAL A 76 -4.26 6.08 -8.90
C VAL A 76 -4.68 6.96 -10.08
N PRO A 77 -5.12 8.22 -9.84
CA PRO A 77 -5.50 9.10 -10.95
C PRO A 77 -4.34 9.32 -11.92
N ASN A 78 -4.66 9.43 -13.21
CA ASN A 78 -3.66 9.72 -14.24
C ASN A 78 -2.96 11.06 -14.04
N SER A 79 -3.51 11.92 -13.18
CA SER A 79 -2.93 13.21 -12.84
C SER A 79 -1.76 13.12 -11.87
N LEU A 80 -1.46 11.94 -11.33
CA LEU A 80 -0.30 11.80 -10.44
C LEU A 80 1.00 11.99 -11.22
N PRO A 81 2.03 12.57 -10.58
CA PRO A 81 3.33 12.73 -11.21
C PRO A 81 3.92 11.40 -11.66
N ALA A 82 4.72 11.44 -12.73
CA ALA A 82 5.53 10.30 -13.12
C ALA A 82 6.49 9.92 -11.98
N LEU A 83 6.93 8.66 -11.98
CA LEU A 83 7.82 8.14 -10.94
C LEU A 83 9.04 9.02 -10.66
N PRO A 84 9.78 9.57 -11.66
CA PRO A 84 10.91 10.45 -11.37
C PRO A 84 10.54 11.68 -10.55
N HIS A 85 9.41 12.31 -10.86
CA HIS A 85 8.94 13.47 -10.11
C HIS A 85 8.56 13.10 -8.67
N TYR A 86 7.89 11.96 -8.50
CA TYR A 86 7.53 11.45 -7.18
C TYR A 86 8.76 11.20 -6.33
N LEU A 87 9.77 10.54 -6.90
CA LEU A 87 11.01 10.24 -6.19
C LEU A 87 11.75 11.49 -5.77
N LYS A 88 11.76 12.52 -6.63
CA LYS A 88 12.41 13.81 -6.31
C LYS A 88 11.75 14.49 -5.13
N VAL A 89 10.44 14.47 -5.06
CA VAL A 89 9.69 15.10 -3.97
C VAL A 89 9.82 14.29 -2.67
N ARG A 90 9.69 12.97 -2.76
CA ARG A 90 9.71 12.08 -1.59
C ARG A 90 11.11 11.92 -1.01
N TYR A 91 12.11 11.88 -1.88
CA TYR A 91 13.52 11.68 -1.53
C TYR A 91 14.37 12.77 -2.15
N PRO A 92 14.31 14.01 -1.63
CA PRO A 92 15.03 15.13 -2.24
C PRO A 92 16.55 14.96 -2.21
N GLU A 93 17.08 14.08 -1.37
CA GLU A 93 18.51 13.76 -1.29
C GLU A 93 19.01 12.90 -2.46
N LEU A 94 18.10 12.28 -3.22
CA LEU A 94 18.52 11.45 -4.36
C LEU A 94 19.00 12.31 -5.50
N ALA A 95 20.14 11.95 -6.08
CA ALA A 95 20.67 12.59 -7.27
C ALA A 95 19.82 12.24 -8.50
N ASP A 96 19.78 13.14 -9.48
CA ASP A 96 18.98 12.94 -10.69
C ASP A 96 19.39 11.68 -11.46
N ASN A 97 20.68 11.36 -11.51
CA ASN A 97 21.13 10.14 -12.16
C ASN A 97 20.67 8.88 -11.43
N ALA A 98 20.61 8.91 -10.09
CA ALA A 98 20.09 7.78 -9.31
C ALA A 98 18.60 7.56 -9.59
N ILE A 99 17.82 8.63 -9.69
CA ILE A 99 16.40 8.56 -10.03
C ILE A 99 16.22 7.98 -11.43
N GLY A 100 17.05 8.39 -12.39
CA GLY A 100 17.02 7.86 -13.75
C GLY A 100 17.33 6.37 -13.80
N GLU A 101 18.32 5.92 -13.04
CA GLU A 101 18.67 4.50 -12.94
C GLU A 101 17.52 3.67 -12.37
N LEU A 102 16.89 4.16 -11.31
CA LEU A 102 15.73 3.48 -10.70
C LEU A 102 14.58 3.38 -11.68
N HIS A 103 14.29 4.46 -12.40
CA HIS A 103 13.19 4.50 -13.37
C HIS A 103 13.45 3.52 -14.53
N GLU A 104 14.67 3.50 -15.03
CA GLU A 104 15.05 2.60 -16.12
C GLU A 104 15.00 1.14 -15.68
N HIS A 105 15.47 0.85 -14.45
CA HIS A 105 15.41 -0.50 -13.91
C HIS A 105 13.97 -0.97 -13.77
N LEU A 106 13.08 -0.11 -13.30
CA LEU A 106 11.66 -0.42 -13.23
C LEU A 106 11.08 -0.75 -14.61
N ASN A 107 11.40 0.06 -15.62
CA ASN A 107 10.93 -0.17 -16.98
C ASN A 107 11.44 -1.50 -17.55
N GLN A 108 12.68 -1.87 -17.25
CA GLN A 108 13.23 -3.16 -17.65
C GLN A 108 12.50 -4.32 -16.99
N LEU A 109 12.20 -4.22 -15.70
CA LEU A 109 11.46 -5.24 -14.98
C LEU A 109 10.04 -5.40 -15.52
N ILE A 110 9.37 -4.29 -15.80
CA ILE A 110 8.02 -4.30 -16.38
C ILE A 110 8.04 -4.98 -17.75
N SER A 111 9.02 -4.65 -18.59
CA SER A 111 9.15 -5.24 -19.93
C SER A 111 9.43 -6.75 -19.85
N THR A 112 10.28 -7.16 -18.91
CA THR A 112 10.59 -8.58 -18.69
C THR A 112 9.35 -9.35 -18.26
N ASP A 113 8.62 -8.82 -17.28
CA ASP A 113 7.39 -9.46 -16.80
C ASP A 113 6.34 -9.55 -17.92
N SER A 114 6.19 -8.48 -18.70
CA SER A 114 5.27 -8.48 -19.84
C SER A 114 5.66 -9.51 -20.88
N ALA A 115 6.95 -9.68 -21.16
CA ALA A 115 7.45 -10.68 -22.09
C ALA A 115 7.20 -12.10 -21.57
N GLU A 116 7.40 -12.34 -20.28
CA GLU A 116 7.14 -13.63 -19.65
C GLU A 116 5.65 -13.98 -19.70
N VAL A 117 4.80 -13.01 -19.40
CA VAL A 117 3.34 -13.20 -19.43
C VAL A 117 2.86 -13.44 -20.85
N ALA A 118 3.47 -12.81 -21.84
CA ALA A 118 3.11 -12.96 -23.25
C ALA A 118 3.66 -14.24 -23.90
N ALA A 119 4.61 -14.92 -23.25
CA ALA A 119 5.20 -16.15 -23.76
C ALA A 119 4.16 -17.28 -23.76
N PRO A 120 4.05 -18.05 -24.84
CA PRO A 120 3.12 -19.16 -24.89
C PRO A 120 3.53 -20.34 -24.01
#